data_6a8543f291d749d703450ad9bfbf901d
#
_entry.id   6a8543f291d749d703450ad9bfbf901d
#
_cell.length_a   1.000
_cell.length_b   1.000
_cell.length_c   1.000
_cell.angle_alpha   90.00
_cell.angle_beta   90.00
_cell.angle_gamma   90.00
#
_symmetry.space_group_name_H-M   'P 1'
#
loop_
_entity.id
_entity.type
_entity.pdbx_description
1 polymer ?
#
loop_
_entity_poly.entity_id
_entity_poly.type
_entity_poly.pdbx_seq_one_letter_code
_entity_poly.pdbx_strand_id
1 'polypeptide(L)'
;MGLVADTVYAFDCYCLEPASLLTMPVEQVKAFLSQHPALHIFFYSQLAKRLEKLSSSRMEAASGFSASLREMMVVELCQLINTSRKSGRVTLVLDDDTKGELLFNGGELIGARHGRESGKEAFYSLLGRNDGTFTFVSGLSEEEKGLPLVGGFMGLIMEGMQQIDESHAAKKRRMRPMLGRSR
;
A
#
# COMPACT_ATOMS: atom_id res chain seq x y z
N MET A 1 -25.13 -3.46 -1.12
CA MET A 1 -25.17 -2.69 0.14
C MET A 1 -26.23 -1.59 0.13
N GLY A 2 -26.60 -0.99 -0.99
CA GLY A 2 -27.63 0.04 -1.08
C GLY A 2 -29.01 -0.33 -0.51
N LEU A 3 -29.36 -1.60 -0.51
CA LEU A 3 -30.65 -2.08 0.00
C LEU A 3 -30.84 -1.86 1.52
N VAL A 4 -29.76 -1.83 2.29
CA VAL A 4 -29.77 -1.75 3.76
C VAL A 4 -29.40 -0.35 4.27
N ALA A 5 -28.69 0.44 3.46
CA ALA A 5 -28.06 1.67 3.92
C ALA A 5 -28.66 2.95 3.36
N ASP A 6 -29.72 2.89 2.54
CA ASP A 6 -30.33 4.05 1.84
C ASP A 6 -29.31 4.98 1.17
N THR A 7 -28.19 4.42 0.71
CA THR A 7 -27.10 5.17 0.11
C THR A 7 -27.11 5.02 -1.42
N VAL A 8 -26.59 6.04 -2.10
CA VAL A 8 -26.36 6.02 -3.54
C VAL A 8 -25.45 4.85 -3.91
N TYR A 9 -25.78 4.11 -4.97
CA TYR A 9 -24.94 3.04 -5.47
C TYR A 9 -23.62 3.63 -5.98
N ALA A 10 -22.51 3.12 -5.47
CA ALA A 10 -21.18 3.58 -5.85
C ALA A 10 -20.66 2.92 -7.14
N PHE A 11 -21.39 1.93 -7.69
CA PHE A 11 -20.96 1.15 -8.83
C PHE A 11 -22.14 0.84 -9.75
N ASP A 12 -21.90 0.86 -11.05
CA ASP A 12 -22.79 0.32 -12.07
C ASP A 12 -22.55 -1.19 -12.23
N CYS A 13 -23.64 -1.94 -12.46
CA CYS A 13 -23.56 -3.38 -12.75
C CYS A 13 -24.07 -3.63 -14.16
N TYR A 14 -23.31 -4.39 -14.92
CA TYR A 14 -23.71 -4.84 -16.27
C TYR A 14 -23.43 -6.34 -16.42
N CYS A 15 -24.25 -7.01 -17.23
CA CYS A 15 -24.08 -8.41 -17.54
C CYS A 15 -23.00 -8.56 -18.64
N LEU A 16 -22.02 -9.43 -18.39
CA LEU A 16 -20.98 -9.77 -19.37
C LEU A 16 -21.49 -10.78 -20.41
N GLU A 17 -22.52 -11.55 -20.06
CA GLU A 17 -23.17 -12.55 -20.89
C GLU A 17 -24.69 -12.39 -20.81
N PRO A 18 -25.47 -12.89 -21.79
CA PRO A 18 -26.93 -12.87 -21.73
C PRO A 18 -27.41 -13.56 -20.44
N ALA A 19 -28.19 -12.86 -19.64
CA ALA A 19 -28.68 -13.34 -18.35
C ALA A 19 -30.17 -13.02 -18.17
N SER A 20 -30.88 -13.91 -17.47
CA SER A 20 -32.25 -13.66 -17.02
C SER A 20 -32.22 -13.10 -15.59
N LEU A 21 -32.84 -11.95 -15.37
CA LEU A 21 -32.87 -11.27 -14.09
C LEU A 21 -34.27 -11.27 -13.50
N LEU A 22 -34.37 -11.66 -12.24
CA LEU A 22 -35.57 -11.43 -11.43
C LEU A 22 -35.35 -10.14 -10.65
N THR A 23 -36.22 -9.15 -10.88
CA THR A 23 -36.15 -7.85 -10.20
C THR A 23 -37.34 -7.70 -9.24
N MET A 24 -37.10 -7.05 -8.12
CA MET A 24 -38.11 -6.71 -7.12
C MET A 24 -37.86 -5.29 -6.62
N PRO A 25 -38.89 -4.44 -6.54
CA PRO A 25 -38.76 -3.11 -5.93
C PRO A 25 -38.27 -3.17 -4.49
N VAL A 26 -37.41 -2.21 -4.09
CA VAL A 26 -36.79 -2.18 -2.76
C VAL A 26 -37.81 -2.23 -1.62
N GLU A 27 -38.92 -1.51 -1.78
CA GLU A 27 -40.00 -1.47 -0.78
C GLU A 27 -40.64 -2.85 -0.55
N GLN A 28 -40.83 -3.61 -1.63
CA GLN A 28 -41.35 -4.96 -1.56
C GLN A 28 -40.35 -5.91 -0.90
N VAL A 29 -39.04 -5.74 -1.19
CA VAL A 29 -37.98 -6.54 -0.53
C VAL A 29 -37.95 -6.23 0.97
N LYS A 30 -38.03 -4.97 1.38
CA LYS A 30 -38.08 -4.57 2.79
C LYS A 30 -39.29 -5.17 3.51
N ALA A 31 -40.45 -5.06 2.89
CA ALA A 31 -41.70 -5.65 3.43
C ALA A 31 -41.65 -7.16 3.53
N PHE A 32 -41.07 -7.84 2.53
CA PHE A 32 -40.92 -9.28 2.51
C PHE A 32 -39.94 -9.76 3.60
N LEU A 33 -38.81 -9.07 3.76
CA LEU A 33 -37.83 -9.40 4.80
C LEU A 33 -38.40 -9.21 6.22
N SER A 34 -39.22 -8.17 6.46
CA SER A 34 -39.83 -7.94 7.76
C SER A 34 -40.83 -9.05 8.15
N GLN A 35 -41.48 -9.67 7.16
CA GLN A 35 -42.40 -10.80 7.38
C GLN A 35 -41.69 -12.15 7.55
N HIS A 36 -40.40 -12.24 7.17
CA HIS A 36 -39.63 -13.47 7.19
C HIS A 36 -38.30 -13.30 7.95
N PRO A 37 -38.29 -13.31 9.29
CA PRO A 37 -37.07 -13.08 10.10
C PRO A 37 -35.91 -14.04 9.79
N ALA A 38 -36.22 -15.28 9.42
CA ALA A 38 -35.20 -16.27 9.03
C ALA A 38 -34.42 -15.84 7.78
N LEU A 39 -35.08 -15.21 6.80
CA LEU A 39 -34.43 -14.66 5.61
C LEU A 39 -33.59 -13.42 5.96
N HIS A 40 -34.05 -12.62 6.90
CA HIS A 40 -33.28 -11.48 7.41
C HIS A 40 -31.93 -11.93 7.99
N ILE A 41 -31.96 -12.95 8.86
CA ILE A 41 -30.76 -13.55 9.44
C ILE A 41 -29.86 -14.16 8.34
N PHE A 42 -30.44 -14.84 7.36
CA PHE A 42 -29.70 -15.37 6.22
C PHE A 42 -28.98 -14.28 5.43
N PHE A 43 -29.67 -13.19 5.09
CA PHE A 43 -29.05 -12.08 4.36
C PHE A 43 -27.94 -11.39 5.16
N TYR A 44 -28.13 -11.17 6.46
CA TYR A 44 -27.09 -10.63 7.32
C TYR A 44 -25.88 -11.56 7.41
N SER A 45 -26.11 -12.89 7.51
CA SER A 45 -25.00 -13.85 7.52
C SER A 45 -24.22 -13.87 6.20
N GLN A 46 -24.89 -13.73 5.06
CA GLN A 46 -24.24 -13.61 3.75
C GLN A 46 -23.46 -12.28 3.62
N LEU A 47 -24.01 -11.19 4.16
CA LEU A 47 -23.32 -9.92 4.20
C LEU A 47 -22.06 -9.98 5.07
N ALA A 48 -22.18 -10.57 6.25
CA ALA A 48 -21.05 -10.78 7.16
C ALA A 48 -19.94 -11.62 6.51
N LYS A 49 -20.31 -12.76 5.87
CA LYS A 49 -19.37 -13.59 5.10
C LYS A 49 -18.72 -12.84 3.94
N ARG A 50 -19.44 -11.96 3.25
CA ARG A 50 -18.87 -11.12 2.19
C ARG A 50 -17.93 -10.07 2.76
N LEU A 51 -18.25 -9.46 3.89
CA LEU A 51 -17.37 -8.52 4.58
C LEU A 51 -16.12 -9.21 5.11
N GLU A 52 -16.27 -10.40 5.68
CA GLU A 52 -15.16 -11.24 6.11
C GLU A 52 -14.29 -11.67 4.91
N LYS A 53 -14.89 -12.07 3.80
CA LYS A 53 -14.18 -12.41 2.57
C LYS A 53 -13.54 -11.18 1.90
N LEU A 54 -14.16 -9.99 1.99
CA LEU A 54 -13.56 -8.74 1.54
C LEU A 54 -12.45 -8.26 2.47
N SER A 55 -12.55 -8.50 3.78
CA SER A 55 -11.46 -8.21 4.72
C SER A 55 -10.35 -9.24 4.63
N SER A 56 -10.65 -10.53 4.48
CA SER A 56 -9.65 -11.57 4.26
C SER A 56 -9.08 -11.54 2.85
N SER A 57 -9.88 -11.29 1.79
CA SER A 57 -9.35 -11.13 0.44
C SER A 57 -8.68 -9.78 0.20
N ARG A 58 -8.97 -8.74 1.00
CA ARG A 58 -8.10 -7.58 1.12
C ARG A 58 -6.79 -7.92 1.84
N MET A 59 -6.77 -8.96 2.68
CA MET A 59 -5.56 -9.46 3.32
C MET A 59 -4.82 -10.55 2.49
N GLU A 60 -5.47 -11.28 1.59
CA GLU A 60 -4.86 -12.42 0.89
C GLU A 60 -4.72 -12.28 -0.65
N ALA A 61 -5.63 -11.62 -1.35
CA ALA A 61 -5.63 -11.60 -2.83
C ALA A 61 -5.48 -10.24 -3.47
N ALA A 62 -5.58 -9.18 -2.72
CA ALA A 62 -5.05 -7.85 -3.02
C ALA A 62 -4.49 -7.32 -1.71
N SER A 63 -3.55 -8.02 -1.14
CA SER A 63 -2.73 -7.51 -0.05
C SER A 63 -1.75 -6.47 -0.59
N GLY A 64 -2.30 -5.59 -1.41
CA GLY A 64 -1.69 -4.35 -1.78
C GLY A 64 -2.39 -3.24 -1.01
N PHE A 65 -1.67 -2.37 -0.37
CA PHE A 65 -2.18 -1.10 0.10
C PHE A 65 -1.39 0.01 -0.59
N SER A 66 -2.08 1.10 -0.87
CA SER A 66 -1.48 2.29 -1.48
C SER A 66 -1.74 3.47 -0.59
N ALA A 67 -0.77 4.33 -0.43
CA ALA A 67 -0.92 5.60 0.26
C ALA A 67 0.06 6.65 -0.32
N SER A 68 -0.12 7.90 0.11
CA SER A 68 0.80 8.97 -0.20
C SER A 68 2.04 8.89 0.70
N LEU A 69 3.22 9.14 0.15
CA LEU A 69 4.46 9.25 0.92
C LEU A 69 4.47 10.48 1.85
N ARG A 70 3.51 11.41 1.68
CA ARG A 70 3.28 12.52 2.62
C ARG A 70 2.59 12.08 3.90
N GLU A 71 1.81 10.98 3.84
CA GLU A 71 1.07 10.42 4.99
C GLU A 71 1.89 9.34 5.71
N MET A 72 2.70 8.60 4.96
CA MET A 72 3.57 7.55 5.48
C MET A 72 4.90 7.57 4.75
N MET A 73 5.96 7.93 5.43
CA MET A 73 7.30 7.98 4.86
C MET A 73 7.81 6.58 4.50
N VAL A 74 8.75 6.51 3.55
CA VAL A 74 9.34 5.23 3.12
C VAL A 74 9.93 4.45 4.29
N VAL A 75 10.57 5.14 5.26
CA VAL A 75 11.13 4.51 6.46
C VAL A 75 10.07 3.84 7.32
N GLU A 76 8.93 4.50 7.53
CA GLU A 76 7.81 3.96 8.33
C GLU A 76 7.17 2.76 7.64
N LEU A 77 6.98 2.86 6.32
CA LEU A 77 6.50 1.74 5.49
C LEU A 77 7.42 0.52 5.61
N CYS A 78 8.74 0.72 5.47
CA CYS A 78 9.72 -0.35 5.58
C CYS A 78 9.70 -0.99 6.98
N GLN A 79 9.59 -0.18 8.05
CA GLN A 79 9.47 -0.67 9.43
C GLN A 79 8.18 -1.46 9.63
N LEU A 80 7.06 -1.01 9.08
CA LEU A 80 5.78 -1.72 9.14
C LEU A 80 5.88 -3.11 8.46
N ILE A 81 6.49 -3.18 7.27
CA ILE A 81 6.70 -4.42 6.54
C ILE A 81 7.62 -5.36 7.31
N ASN A 82 8.73 -4.86 7.85
CA ASN A 82 9.67 -5.64 8.65
C ASN A 82 9.03 -6.19 9.93
N THR A 83 8.36 -5.34 10.72
CA THR A 83 7.69 -5.74 11.97
C THR A 83 6.58 -6.76 11.71
N SER A 84 5.83 -6.60 10.61
CA SER A 84 4.75 -7.52 10.22
C SER A 84 5.26 -8.77 9.52
N ARG A 85 6.57 -8.90 9.29
CA ARG A 85 7.23 -10.01 8.57
C ARG A 85 6.58 -10.33 7.22
N LYS A 86 6.12 -9.29 6.52
CA LYS A 86 5.45 -9.46 5.23
C LYS A 86 6.45 -9.71 4.11
N SER A 87 6.01 -10.50 3.11
CA SER A 87 6.74 -10.71 1.85
C SER A 87 5.95 -10.08 0.72
N GLY A 88 6.64 -9.35 -0.16
CA GLY A 88 6.00 -8.69 -1.29
C GLY A 88 6.86 -7.58 -1.89
N ARG A 89 6.23 -6.85 -2.79
CA ARG A 89 6.83 -5.76 -3.56
C ARG A 89 6.21 -4.43 -3.19
N VAL A 90 7.05 -3.44 -2.92
CA VAL A 90 6.67 -2.03 -2.86
C VAL A 90 7.05 -1.38 -4.16
N THR A 91 6.11 -0.74 -4.83
CA THR A 91 6.35 0.13 -5.98
C THR A 91 6.10 1.57 -5.54
N LEU A 92 7.10 2.44 -5.74
CA LEU A 92 7.01 3.86 -5.48
C LEU A 92 6.90 4.60 -6.82
N VAL A 93 6.00 5.57 -6.88
CA VAL A 93 5.89 6.51 -8.01
C VAL A 93 6.05 7.91 -7.42
N LEU A 94 7.18 8.53 -7.73
CA LEU A 94 7.56 9.83 -7.17
C LEU A 94 6.95 10.98 -7.98
N ASP A 95 6.89 12.19 -7.42
CA ASP A 95 6.28 13.35 -8.08
C ASP A 95 7.08 13.80 -9.34
N ASP A 96 8.32 13.33 -9.51
CA ASP A 96 9.15 13.54 -10.70
C ASP A 96 9.00 12.43 -11.77
N ASP A 97 7.92 11.63 -11.68
CA ASP A 97 7.62 10.46 -12.52
C ASP A 97 8.68 9.34 -12.46
N THR A 98 9.66 9.43 -11.59
CA THR A 98 10.60 8.32 -11.37
C THR A 98 9.95 7.21 -10.55
N LYS A 99 10.37 5.98 -10.82
CA LYS A 99 9.85 4.79 -10.13
C LYS A 99 10.94 4.14 -9.28
N GLY A 100 10.53 3.77 -8.08
CA GLY A 100 11.32 2.95 -7.18
C GLY A 100 10.64 1.61 -6.93
N GLU A 101 11.43 0.59 -6.63
CA GLU A 101 10.95 -0.74 -6.28
C GLU A 101 11.74 -1.30 -5.10
N LEU A 102 11.03 -1.85 -4.12
CA LEU A 102 11.62 -2.56 -2.98
C LEU A 102 10.99 -3.94 -2.87
N LEU A 103 11.81 -4.97 -2.69
CA LEU A 103 11.39 -6.35 -2.51
C LEU A 103 11.68 -6.81 -1.09
N PHE A 104 10.67 -7.35 -0.41
CA PHE A 104 10.77 -7.85 0.95
C PHE A 104 10.42 -9.33 1.01
N ASN A 105 11.23 -10.11 1.74
CA ASN A 105 10.94 -11.51 2.05
C ASN A 105 11.02 -11.73 3.56
N GLY A 106 9.90 -12.13 4.19
CA GLY A 106 9.81 -12.28 5.65
C GLY A 106 10.09 -10.99 6.43
N GLY A 107 9.87 -9.83 5.81
CA GLY A 107 10.18 -8.51 6.35
C GLY A 107 11.61 -8.00 6.07
N GLU A 108 12.48 -8.84 5.54
CA GLU A 108 13.86 -8.45 5.19
C GLU A 108 13.94 -7.95 3.76
N LEU A 109 14.78 -6.94 3.50
CA LEU A 109 14.99 -6.36 2.17
C LEU A 109 15.87 -7.27 1.33
N ILE A 110 15.33 -7.82 0.25
CA ILE A 110 16.03 -8.69 -0.71
C ILE A 110 16.31 -8.01 -2.05
N GLY A 111 15.73 -6.83 -2.30
CA GLY A 111 15.98 -6.08 -3.52
C GLY A 111 15.53 -4.63 -3.40
N ALA A 112 16.26 -3.74 -4.06
CA ALA A 112 15.86 -2.35 -4.26
C ALA A 112 16.34 -1.88 -5.63
N ARG A 113 15.53 -1.05 -6.29
CA ARG A 113 15.84 -0.40 -7.58
C ARG A 113 15.30 1.02 -7.59
N HIS A 114 16.09 1.95 -8.08
CA HIS A 114 15.68 3.32 -8.33
C HIS A 114 16.46 3.90 -9.53
N GLY A 115 15.77 4.11 -10.63
CA GLY A 115 16.42 4.54 -11.87
C GLY A 115 17.49 3.55 -12.33
N ARG A 116 18.77 3.94 -12.28
CA ARG A 116 19.91 3.08 -12.62
C ARG A 116 20.58 2.43 -11.40
N GLU A 117 20.17 2.83 -10.21
CA GLU A 117 20.72 2.31 -8.96
C GLU A 117 20.03 1.01 -8.56
N SER A 118 20.75 0.15 -7.85
CA SER A 118 20.24 -1.10 -7.29
C SER A 118 20.86 -1.40 -5.93
N GLY A 119 20.22 -2.28 -5.16
CA GLY A 119 20.70 -2.67 -3.84
C GLY A 119 20.69 -1.54 -2.83
N LYS A 120 21.77 -1.39 -2.05
CA LYS A 120 21.86 -0.42 -0.95
C LYS A 120 21.70 1.04 -1.43
N GLU A 121 22.37 1.40 -2.52
CA GLU A 121 22.33 2.75 -3.08
C GLU A 121 20.90 3.15 -3.46
N ALA A 122 20.19 2.27 -4.17
CA ALA A 122 18.79 2.49 -4.51
C ALA A 122 17.90 2.61 -3.27
N PHE A 123 18.13 1.78 -2.26
CA PHE A 123 17.40 1.84 -1.01
C PHE A 123 17.59 3.18 -0.30
N TYR A 124 18.82 3.65 -0.18
CA TYR A 124 19.14 4.93 0.49
C TYR A 124 18.57 6.12 -0.27
N SER A 125 18.62 6.10 -1.61
CA SER A 125 18.05 7.16 -2.44
C SER A 125 16.52 7.25 -2.32
N LEU A 126 15.84 6.12 -2.07
CA LEU A 126 14.40 6.06 -1.85
C LEU A 126 14.00 6.41 -0.41
N LEU A 127 14.83 6.03 0.57
CA LEU A 127 14.50 6.18 2.00
C LEU A 127 14.25 7.63 2.40
N GLY A 128 14.93 8.57 1.77
CA GLY A 128 14.80 10.01 2.01
C GLY A 128 13.64 10.68 1.27
N ARG A 129 12.89 9.94 0.45
CA ARG A 129 11.77 10.51 -0.33
C ARG A 129 10.51 10.61 0.52
N ASN A 130 9.84 11.75 0.38
CA ASN A 130 8.57 12.06 1.06
C ASN A 130 7.51 12.60 0.09
N ASP A 131 7.75 12.43 -1.21
CA ASP A 131 6.92 12.89 -2.32
C ASP A 131 6.46 11.69 -3.17
N GLY A 132 5.24 11.75 -3.69
CA GLY A 132 4.66 10.70 -4.51
C GLY A 132 3.76 9.73 -3.74
N THR A 133 3.60 8.54 -4.31
CA THR A 133 2.75 7.47 -3.79
C THR A 133 3.49 6.15 -3.78
N PHE A 134 3.03 5.24 -2.94
CA PHE A 134 3.50 3.86 -2.97
C PHE A 134 2.34 2.87 -3.05
N THR A 135 2.65 1.70 -3.58
CA THR A 135 1.77 0.54 -3.57
C THR A 135 2.56 -0.68 -3.09
N PHE A 136 2.07 -1.35 -2.05
CA PHE A 136 2.58 -2.64 -1.61
C PHE A 136 1.70 -3.75 -2.18
N VAL A 137 2.29 -4.77 -2.78
CA VAL A 137 1.62 -5.98 -3.27
C VAL A 137 2.26 -7.18 -2.60
N SER A 138 1.46 -7.99 -1.90
CA SER A 138 1.95 -9.22 -1.27
C SER A 138 2.25 -10.29 -2.32
N GLY A 139 3.22 -11.13 -1.96
CA GLY A 139 3.67 -12.23 -2.78
C GLY A 139 4.94 -11.88 -3.56
N LEU A 140 5.76 -12.91 -3.77
CA LEU A 140 6.99 -12.89 -4.55
C LEU A 140 6.97 -14.09 -5.49
N SER A 141 7.61 -13.98 -6.64
CA SER A 141 7.90 -15.15 -7.48
C SER A 141 8.93 -16.06 -6.80
N GLU A 142 9.02 -17.30 -7.22
CA GLU A 142 10.01 -18.24 -6.69
C GLU A 142 11.45 -17.76 -6.95
N GLU A 143 11.68 -17.09 -8.08
CA GLU A 143 12.96 -16.48 -8.40
C GLU A 143 13.33 -15.35 -7.43
N GLU A 144 12.35 -14.50 -7.11
CA GLU A 144 12.54 -13.39 -6.17
C GLU A 144 12.78 -13.85 -4.75
N LYS A 145 12.14 -14.93 -4.30
CA LYS A 145 12.37 -15.51 -2.99
C LYS A 145 13.81 -16.03 -2.79
N GLY A 146 14.47 -16.40 -3.88
CA GLY A 146 15.85 -16.86 -3.89
C GLY A 146 16.91 -15.74 -3.88
N LEU A 147 16.51 -14.47 -3.95
CA LEU A 147 17.44 -13.35 -3.93
C LEU A 147 18.14 -13.23 -2.56
N PRO A 148 19.43 -12.87 -2.56
CA PRO A 148 20.16 -12.62 -1.31
C PRO A 148 19.65 -11.37 -0.61
N LEU A 149 19.85 -11.30 0.70
CA LEU A 149 19.57 -10.09 1.47
C LEU A 149 20.44 -8.92 0.99
N VAL A 150 19.85 -7.74 0.85
CA VAL A 150 20.60 -6.51 0.56
C VAL A 150 21.48 -6.14 1.77
N GLY A 151 21.00 -6.45 2.97
CA GLY A 151 21.70 -6.27 4.24
C GLY A 151 20.75 -6.48 5.41
N GLY A 152 21.27 -6.47 6.64
CA GLY A 152 20.42 -6.52 7.84
C GLY A 152 19.56 -5.25 7.94
N PHE A 153 18.24 -5.43 8.06
CA PHE A 153 17.27 -4.34 7.94
C PHE A 153 17.58 -3.14 8.86
N MET A 154 17.84 -3.36 10.14
CA MET A 154 18.16 -2.28 11.08
C MET A 154 19.43 -1.53 10.71
N GLY A 155 20.46 -2.23 10.23
CA GLY A 155 21.70 -1.63 9.74
C GLY A 155 21.45 -0.72 8.54
N LEU A 156 20.66 -1.20 7.56
CA LEU A 156 20.28 -0.41 6.38
C LEU A 156 19.50 0.86 6.75
N ILE A 157 18.56 0.78 7.67
CA ILE A 157 17.82 1.96 8.14
C ILE A 157 18.75 2.97 8.82
N MET A 158 19.64 2.52 9.71
CA MET A 158 20.57 3.41 10.42
C MET A 158 21.57 4.08 9.46
N GLU A 159 22.17 3.31 8.56
CA GLU A 159 23.10 3.83 7.54
C GLU A 159 22.38 4.84 6.61
N GLY A 160 21.17 4.51 6.16
CA GLY A 160 20.38 5.39 5.29
C GLY A 160 19.96 6.69 5.97
N MET A 161 19.51 6.64 7.22
CA MET A 161 19.16 7.84 7.99
C MET A 161 20.37 8.75 8.22
N GLN A 162 21.54 8.18 8.52
CA GLN A 162 22.78 8.94 8.64
C GLN A 162 23.13 9.67 7.34
N GLN A 163 23.03 9.01 6.19
CA GLN A 163 23.30 9.62 4.88
C GLN A 163 22.33 10.77 4.57
N ILE A 164 21.06 10.62 4.92
CA ILE A 164 20.05 11.67 4.77
C ILE A 164 20.42 12.90 5.62
N ASP A 165 20.77 12.69 6.87
CA ASP A 165 21.16 13.77 7.79
C ASP A 165 22.42 14.50 7.31
N GLU A 166 23.43 13.78 6.83
CA GLU A 166 24.65 14.35 6.26
C GLU A 166 24.36 15.17 5.00
N SER A 167 23.47 14.67 4.13
CA SER A 167 23.07 15.35 2.92
C SER A 167 22.32 16.66 3.21
N HIS A 168 21.42 16.65 4.22
CA HIS A 168 20.71 17.83 4.67
C HIS A 168 21.64 18.86 5.31
N ALA A 169 22.61 18.41 6.11
CA ALA A 169 23.62 19.30 6.72
C ALA A 169 24.51 19.95 5.65
N ALA A 170 24.91 19.21 4.63
CA ALA A 170 25.70 19.74 3.50
C ALA A 170 24.90 20.78 2.68
N LYS A 171 23.63 20.51 2.41
CA LYS A 171 22.72 21.44 1.71
C LYS A 171 22.51 22.73 2.51
N LYS A 172 22.34 22.64 3.84
CA LYS A 172 22.19 23.78 4.74
C LYS A 172 23.48 24.63 4.82
N ARG A 173 24.64 24.01 4.76
CA ARG A 173 25.94 24.73 4.69
C ARG A 173 26.11 25.52 3.40
N ARG A 174 25.69 24.96 2.26
CA ARG A 174 25.73 25.63 0.95
C ARG A 174 24.75 26.80 0.83
N MET A 175 23.61 26.74 1.54
CA MET A 175 22.56 27.77 1.55
C MET A 175 22.81 28.91 2.55
N ARG A 176 23.83 28.85 3.40
CA ARG A 176 24.20 30.03 4.25
C ARG A 176 24.83 31.08 3.37
N PRO A 177 24.16 32.26 3.13
CA PRO A 177 24.78 33.35 2.44
C PRO A 177 26.00 33.81 3.24
N MET A 178 27.04 34.25 2.55
CA MET A 178 28.14 35.00 3.15
C MET A 178 27.60 36.38 3.62
N LEU A 179 26.86 36.38 4.72
CA LEU A 179 26.50 37.57 5.49
C LEU A 179 27.67 37.86 6.43
N GLY A 180 28.47 38.82 6.02
CA GLY A 180 29.40 39.41 6.95
C GLY A 180 30.79 39.63 6.41
N ARG A 181 30.95 40.68 5.61
CA ARG A 181 32.11 41.59 5.63
C ARG A 181 31.70 42.90 5.00
N SER A 182 31.02 43.76 5.74
CA SER A 182 31.09 45.20 5.56
C SER A 182 31.93 45.77 6.67
N ARG A 183 33.04 46.29 6.32
CA ARG A 183 33.77 47.27 7.13
C ARG A 183 33.10 48.62 6.94
#